data_fac508d9af9fb68b873ad581c9c6a7d1
#
_entry.id   fac508d9af9fb68b873ad581c9c6a7d1
#
_cell.length_a   1.000
_cell.length_b   1.000
_cell.length_c   1.000
_cell.angle_alpha   90.00
_cell.angle_beta   90.00
_cell.angle_gamma   90.00
#
_symmetry.space_group_name_H-M   'P 1'
#
loop_
_entity.id
_entity.type
_entity.pdbx_description
1 polymer ?
#
loop_
_entity_poly.entity_id
_entity_poly.type
_entity_poly.pdbx_seq_one_letter_code
_entity_poly.pdbx_strand_id
1 'polypeptide(L)'
;QPFSERQQYLFKLADLLENNAEKFGKNITQEMNKPLSQSIAEIEKCALMARYYGNVENVLKPEKIKTEYKVSEIHYAPLGVILGVMPWNFPFWQVLRFAVPAILAGNTVVLKHASICFGSGRMIEKLFTDAGFPEGVFQNLEIGHAEVKSVLENPIIKGVSLTGSEKAGGE
;
A
#
# COMPACT_ATOMS: atom_id res chain seq x y z
N GLN A 1 -9.32 -13.73 -3.60
CA GLN A 1 -8.35 -14.09 -4.66
C GLN A 1 -7.21 -14.91 -4.09
N PRO A 2 -6.68 -15.93 -4.80
CA PRO A 2 -5.51 -16.70 -4.40
C PRO A 2 -4.27 -15.81 -4.24
N PHE A 3 -3.32 -16.24 -3.39
CA PHE A 3 -2.06 -15.53 -3.17
C PHE A 3 -1.27 -15.34 -4.48
N SER A 4 -1.18 -16.40 -5.30
CA SER A 4 -0.48 -16.37 -6.60
C SER A 4 -1.08 -15.38 -7.60
N GLU A 5 -2.41 -15.20 -7.59
CA GLU A 5 -3.08 -14.22 -8.46
C GLU A 5 -2.72 -12.79 -8.03
N ARG A 6 -2.70 -12.51 -6.72
CA ARG A 6 -2.25 -11.21 -6.20
C ARG A 6 -0.80 -10.90 -6.56
N GLN A 7 0.07 -11.93 -6.60
CA GLN A 7 1.45 -11.78 -7.06
C GLN A 7 1.55 -11.36 -8.53
N GLN A 8 0.68 -11.89 -9.41
CA GLN A 8 0.67 -11.51 -10.83
C GLN A 8 0.30 -10.02 -11.02
N TYR A 9 -0.60 -9.49 -10.20
CA TYR A 9 -0.89 -8.05 -10.22
C TYR A 9 0.30 -7.21 -9.74
N LEU A 10 1.10 -7.68 -8.79
CA LEU A 10 2.30 -6.99 -8.34
C LEU A 10 3.38 -6.90 -9.43
N PHE A 11 3.53 -7.91 -10.28
CA PHE A 11 4.42 -7.81 -11.45
C PHE A 11 3.95 -6.72 -12.42
N LYS A 12 2.66 -6.68 -12.73
CA LYS A 12 2.08 -5.62 -13.59
C LYS A 12 2.24 -4.22 -12.95
N LEU A 13 2.05 -4.12 -11.62
CA LEU A 13 2.27 -2.89 -10.88
C LEU A 13 3.73 -2.42 -11.03
N ALA A 14 4.69 -3.33 -10.92
CA ALA A 14 6.10 -3.03 -11.09
C ALA A 14 6.41 -2.55 -12.52
N ASP A 15 5.89 -3.23 -13.54
CA ASP A 15 6.05 -2.83 -14.95
C ASP A 15 5.50 -1.41 -15.20
N LEU A 16 4.33 -1.10 -14.64
CA LEU A 16 3.73 0.23 -14.77
C LEU A 16 4.53 1.32 -14.05
N LEU A 17 5.11 1.01 -12.88
CA LEU A 17 5.99 1.93 -12.16
C LEU A 17 7.25 2.23 -12.97
N GLU A 18 7.92 1.22 -13.49
CA GLU A 18 9.12 1.36 -14.31
C GLU A 18 8.86 2.16 -15.59
N ASN A 19 7.81 1.78 -16.33
CA ASN A 19 7.46 2.43 -17.60
C ASN A 19 6.99 3.88 -17.45
N ASN A 20 6.59 4.30 -16.26
CA ASN A 20 6.09 5.65 -15.97
C ASN A 20 6.93 6.40 -14.92
N ALA A 21 8.16 5.94 -14.61
CA ALA A 21 8.97 6.49 -13.52
C ALA A 21 9.21 8.00 -13.67
N GLU A 22 9.50 8.48 -14.87
CA GLU A 22 9.68 9.92 -15.13
C GLU A 22 8.39 10.72 -14.92
N LYS A 23 7.24 10.20 -15.36
CA LYS A 23 5.92 10.85 -15.20
C LYS A 23 5.56 10.99 -13.71
N PHE A 24 5.71 9.91 -12.94
CA PHE A 24 5.43 9.93 -11.51
C PHE A 24 6.45 10.78 -10.75
N GLY A 25 7.73 10.71 -11.13
CA GLY A 25 8.79 11.54 -10.57
C GLY A 25 8.53 13.03 -10.78
N LYS A 26 8.08 13.45 -11.96
CA LYS A 26 7.69 14.84 -12.23
C LYS A 26 6.55 15.31 -11.33
N ASN A 27 5.53 14.47 -11.10
CA ASN A 27 4.44 14.77 -10.18
C ASN A 27 4.94 14.99 -8.75
N ILE A 28 5.79 14.08 -8.23
CA ILE A 28 6.39 14.22 -6.90
C ILE A 28 7.13 15.56 -6.79
N THR A 29 7.96 15.89 -7.80
CA THR A 29 8.70 17.15 -7.82
C THR A 29 7.77 18.37 -7.80
N GLN A 30 6.67 18.34 -8.54
CA GLN A 30 5.67 19.41 -8.55
C GLN A 30 4.94 19.56 -7.21
N GLU A 31 4.64 18.47 -6.51
CA GLU A 31 3.91 18.51 -5.26
C GLU A 31 4.75 18.95 -4.07
N MET A 32 6.02 18.50 -3.97
CA MET A 32 6.79 18.71 -2.75
C MET A 32 8.23 19.18 -2.99
N ASN A 33 8.56 19.67 -4.19
CA ASN A 33 9.85 20.25 -4.57
C ASN A 33 11.06 19.30 -4.39
N LYS A 34 10.84 17.98 -4.43
CA LYS A 34 11.91 16.98 -4.41
C LYS A 34 12.69 17.03 -5.73
N PRO A 35 14.04 16.93 -5.73
CA PRO A 35 14.81 16.84 -6.96
C PRO A 35 14.32 15.72 -7.86
N LEU A 36 14.15 15.98 -9.17
CA LEU A 36 13.56 15.02 -10.12
C LEU A 36 14.28 13.67 -10.13
N SER A 37 15.62 13.68 -10.07
CA SER A 37 16.41 12.45 -10.02
C SER A 37 16.10 11.59 -8.79
N GLN A 38 15.89 12.22 -7.62
CA GLN A 38 15.50 11.52 -6.40
C GLN A 38 14.05 11.03 -6.45
N SER A 39 13.17 11.78 -7.11
CA SER A 39 11.78 11.39 -7.30
C SER A 39 11.67 10.18 -8.24
N ILE A 40 12.45 10.15 -9.32
CA ILE A 40 12.52 8.98 -10.21
C ILE A 40 13.09 7.77 -9.47
N ALA A 41 14.19 7.92 -8.74
CA ALA A 41 14.78 6.84 -7.95
C ALA A 41 13.80 6.27 -6.88
N GLU A 42 12.92 7.11 -6.34
CA GLU A 42 11.85 6.64 -5.44
C GLU A 42 10.89 5.69 -6.16
N ILE A 43 10.47 6.02 -7.38
CA ILE A 43 9.57 5.17 -8.18
C ILE A 43 10.25 3.85 -8.56
N GLU A 44 11.50 3.90 -8.99
CA GLU A 44 12.29 2.70 -9.30
C GLU A 44 12.41 1.78 -8.08
N LYS A 45 12.63 2.34 -6.89
CA LYS A 45 12.63 1.59 -5.64
C LYS A 45 11.27 0.95 -5.35
N CYS A 46 10.17 1.62 -5.65
CA CYS A 46 8.83 1.05 -5.51
C CYS A 46 8.62 -0.13 -6.46
N ALA A 47 9.07 -0.03 -7.70
CA ALA A 47 8.99 -1.11 -8.67
C ALA A 47 9.80 -2.34 -8.21
N LEU A 48 11.03 -2.13 -7.75
CA LEU A 48 11.87 -3.20 -7.20
C LEU A 48 11.19 -3.93 -6.04
N MET A 49 10.59 -3.18 -5.12
CA MET A 49 9.84 -3.75 -4.00
C MET A 49 8.60 -4.55 -4.47
N ALA A 50 7.84 -4.04 -5.44
CA ALA A 50 6.68 -4.75 -5.99
C ALA A 50 7.12 -6.08 -6.64
N ARG A 51 8.23 -6.11 -7.38
CA ARG A 51 8.81 -7.36 -7.92
C ARG A 51 9.26 -8.31 -6.83
N TYR A 52 9.88 -7.80 -5.76
CA TYR A 52 10.27 -8.62 -4.61
C TYR A 52 9.05 -9.35 -4.04
N TYR A 53 7.97 -8.64 -3.72
CA TYR A 53 6.75 -9.24 -3.18
C TYR A 53 6.01 -10.13 -4.20
N GLY A 54 6.16 -9.88 -5.49
CA GLY A 54 5.69 -10.76 -6.55
C GLY A 54 6.38 -12.13 -6.56
N ASN A 55 7.59 -12.22 -6.00
CA ASN A 55 8.42 -13.44 -5.97
C ASN A 55 8.52 -14.13 -4.60
N VAL A 56 7.98 -13.53 -3.52
CA VAL A 56 8.08 -14.15 -2.19
C VAL A 56 7.28 -15.46 -2.12
N GLU A 57 7.77 -16.42 -1.34
CA GLU A 57 6.99 -17.59 -1.02
C GLU A 57 5.73 -17.23 -0.22
N ASN A 58 4.68 -18.00 -0.40
CA ASN A 58 3.47 -17.82 0.39
C ASN A 58 3.71 -18.22 1.85
N VAL A 59 4.08 -17.26 2.67
CA VAL A 59 4.29 -17.40 4.11
C VAL A 59 2.98 -17.49 4.91
N LEU A 60 1.83 -17.30 4.25
CA LEU A 60 0.49 -17.32 4.87
C LEU A 60 -0.21 -18.68 4.67
N LYS A 61 0.49 -19.69 4.16
CA LYS A 61 -0.05 -21.05 4.09
C LYS A 61 -0.23 -21.63 5.49
N PRO A 62 -1.23 -22.50 5.69
CA PRO A 62 -1.44 -23.16 6.99
C PRO A 62 -0.18 -23.88 7.46
N GLU A 63 0.12 -23.73 8.76
CA GLU A 63 1.27 -24.38 9.41
C GLU A 63 0.78 -25.46 10.36
N LYS A 64 1.26 -26.70 10.17
CA LYS A 64 0.95 -27.81 11.10
C LYS A 64 1.81 -27.69 12.35
N ILE A 65 1.16 -27.76 13.51
CA ILE A 65 1.83 -27.74 14.83
C ILE A 65 1.67 -29.12 15.48
N LYS A 66 2.73 -29.58 16.08
CA LYS A 66 2.69 -30.84 16.87
C LYS A 66 2.14 -30.54 18.28
N THR A 67 0.98 -31.11 18.59
CA THR A 67 0.33 -31.05 19.90
C THR A 67 -0.16 -32.46 20.28
N GLU A 68 -0.86 -32.55 21.41
CA GLU A 68 -1.56 -33.80 21.85
C GLU A 68 -2.79 -34.12 21.00
N TYR A 69 -3.29 -33.18 20.17
CA TYR A 69 -4.43 -33.42 19.31
C TYR A 69 -4.02 -34.01 17.95
N LYS A 70 -4.97 -34.67 17.29
CA LYS A 70 -4.73 -35.33 15.99
C LYS A 70 -4.37 -34.31 14.88
N VAL A 71 -4.93 -33.11 14.94
CA VAL A 71 -4.69 -32.03 13.99
C VAL A 71 -4.64 -30.71 14.76
N SER A 72 -3.56 -29.98 14.58
CA SER A 72 -3.40 -28.62 15.08
C SER A 72 -2.71 -27.80 14.00
N GLU A 73 -3.33 -26.71 13.61
CA GLU A 73 -2.86 -25.84 12.52
C GLU A 73 -3.00 -24.37 12.89
N ILE A 74 -2.04 -23.55 12.44
CA ILE A 74 -2.18 -22.08 12.40
C ILE A 74 -2.68 -21.70 11.03
N HIS A 75 -3.74 -20.92 11.00
CA HIS A 75 -4.29 -20.32 9.78
C HIS A 75 -4.18 -18.80 9.85
N TYR A 76 -3.78 -18.18 8.72
CA TYR A 76 -3.71 -16.72 8.58
C TYR A 76 -4.92 -16.24 7.80
N ALA A 77 -5.58 -15.22 8.30
CA ALA A 77 -6.72 -14.58 7.63
C ALA A 77 -6.48 -13.06 7.53
N PRO A 78 -6.91 -12.42 6.44
CA PRO A 78 -6.83 -10.96 6.34
C PRO A 78 -7.71 -10.29 7.40
N LEU A 79 -7.26 -9.14 7.90
CA LEU A 79 -8.03 -8.33 8.85
C LEU A 79 -9.24 -7.66 8.18
N GLY A 80 -9.08 -7.25 6.93
CA GLY A 80 -10.07 -6.49 6.16
C GLY A 80 -9.51 -5.17 5.64
N VAL A 81 -10.19 -4.06 5.91
CA VAL A 81 -9.78 -2.74 5.44
C VAL A 81 -8.72 -2.13 6.36
N ILE A 82 -7.57 -1.77 5.80
CA ILE A 82 -6.47 -1.12 6.51
C ILE A 82 -6.37 0.34 6.04
N LEU A 83 -6.46 1.28 6.99
CA LEU A 83 -6.23 2.70 6.71
C LEU A 83 -4.72 2.99 6.72
N GLY A 84 -4.21 3.57 5.64
CA GLY A 84 -2.87 4.16 5.57
C GLY A 84 -2.93 5.68 5.76
N VAL A 85 -2.25 6.21 6.77
CA VAL A 85 -2.05 7.66 6.95
C VAL A 85 -0.60 7.96 6.66
N MET A 86 -0.31 8.60 5.49
CA MET A 86 1.04 8.68 4.93
C MET A 86 1.52 10.13 4.78
N PRO A 87 2.82 10.38 5.06
CA PRO A 87 3.43 11.70 4.98
C PRO A 87 3.85 12.04 3.55
N TRP A 88 4.32 13.29 3.39
CA TRP A 88 4.68 13.89 2.10
C TRP A 88 6.10 13.60 1.60
N ASN A 89 7.03 13.18 2.48
CA ASN A 89 8.47 13.16 2.17
C ASN A 89 8.90 12.08 1.17
N PHE A 90 8.13 10.99 1.05
CA PHE A 90 8.28 9.94 0.05
C PHE A 90 6.87 9.49 -0.42
N PRO A 91 6.23 10.27 -1.33
CA PRO A 91 4.81 10.12 -1.63
C PRO A 91 4.40 8.74 -2.15
N PHE A 92 5.23 8.10 -2.97
CA PHE A 92 4.95 6.74 -3.46
C PHE A 92 5.50 5.68 -2.52
N TRP A 93 6.74 5.83 -2.06
CA TRP A 93 7.39 4.82 -1.24
C TRP A 93 6.66 4.55 0.08
N GLN A 94 6.26 5.60 0.81
CA GLN A 94 5.57 5.43 2.09
C GLN A 94 4.23 4.70 1.94
N VAL A 95 3.53 4.95 0.85
CA VAL A 95 2.27 4.28 0.54
C VAL A 95 2.50 2.83 0.13
N LEU A 96 3.33 2.60 -0.89
CA LEU A 96 3.48 1.28 -1.49
C LEU A 96 4.17 0.28 -0.56
N ARG A 97 5.14 0.72 0.27
CA ARG A 97 5.84 -0.16 1.22
C ARG A 97 4.92 -0.80 2.26
N PHE A 98 3.78 -0.15 2.57
CA PHE A 98 2.78 -0.73 3.46
C PHE A 98 1.64 -1.41 2.68
N ALA A 99 1.16 -0.78 1.59
CA ALA A 99 0.00 -1.25 0.85
C ALA A 99 0.27 -2.58 0.13
N VAL A 100 1.45 -2.72 -0.49
CA VAL A 100 1.81 -3.93 -1.24
C VAL A 100 1.79 -5.19 -0.36
N PRO A 101 2.51 -5.26 0.77
CA PRO A 101 2.43 -6.45 1.64
C PRO A 101 1.05 -6.63 2.27
N ALA A 102 0.33 -5.54 2.63
CA ALA A 102 -1.02 -5.64 3.19
C ALA A 102 -2.01 -6.25 2.19
N ILE A 103 -1.97 -5.81 0.92
CA ILE A 103 -2.82 -6.36 -0.15
C ILE A 103 -2.39 -7.79 -0.51
N LEU A 104 -1.09 -8.07 -0.55
CA LEU A 104 -0.60 -9.44 -0.78
C LEU A 104 -1.07 -10.40 0.32
N ALA A 105 -1.20 -9.93 1.56
CA ALA A 105 -1.78 -10.69 2.67
C ALA A 105 -3.31 -10.85 2.58
N GLY A 106 -3.97 -10.20 1.62
CA GLY A 106 -5.40 -10.32 1.36
C GLY A 106 -6.28 -9.21 1.95
N ASN A 107 -5.66 -8.18 2.53
CA ASN A 107 -6.38 -6.99 2.99
C ASN A 107 -6.73 -6.06 1.83
N THR A 108 -7.61 -5.10 2.09
CA THR A 108 -7.84 -3.93 1.24
C THR A 108 -7.29 -2.68 1.92
N VAL A 109 -6.96 -1.67 1.14
CA VAL A 109 -6.30 -0.47 1.63
C VAL A 109 -7.11 0.77 1.28
N VAL A 110 -7.28 1.63 2.28
CA VAL A 110 -7.77 2.99 2.11
C VAL A 110 -6.63 3.93 2.50
N LEU A 111 -6.25 4.82 1.59
CA LEU A 111 -5.17 5.78 1.79
C LEU A 111 -5.72 7.15 2.18
N LYS A 112 -5.22 7.73 3.26
CA LYS A 112 -5.24 9.17 3.51
C LYS A 112 -3.83 9.71 3.34
N HIS A 113 -3.57 10.37 2.22
CA HIS A 113 -2.27 10.98 1.95
C HIS A 113 -2.14 12.39 2.58
N ALA A 114 -0.90 12.89 2.70
CA ALA A 114 -0.68 14.31 3.01
C ALA A 114 -1.35 15.19 1.93
N SER A 115 -1.96 16.31 2.34
CA SER A 115 -2.78 17.13 1.42
C SER A 115 -2.00 17.68 0.22
N ILE A 116 -0.70 17.94 0.38
CA ILE A 116 0.16 18.38 -0.73
C ILE A 116 0.46 17.25 -1.74
N CYS A 117 0.12 16.00 -1.43
CA CYS A 117 0.40 14.81 -2.24
C CYS A 117 -0.88 14.14 -2.77
N PHE A 118 -1.98 14.87 -2.92
CA PHE A 118 -3.23 14.32 -3.45
C PHE A 118 -3.09 13.81 -4.89
N GLY A 119 -2.28 14.48 -5.73
CA GLY A 119 -1.98 14.00 -7.07
C GLY A 119 -1.26 12.65 -7.07
N SER A 120 -0.28 12.48 -6.17
CA SER A 120 0.37 11.17 -5.94
C SER A 120 -0.62 10.12 -5.48
N GLY A 121 -1.54 10.47 -4.55
CA GLY A 121 -2.60 9.56 -4.10
C GLY A 121 -3.49 9.07 -5.25
N ARG A 122 -3.98 9.98 -6.10
CA ARG A 122 -4.76 9.64 -7.30
C ARG A 122 -3.99 8.77 -8.28
N MET A 123 -2.71 9.08 -8.50
CA MET A 123 -1.87 8.28 -9.40
C MET A 123 -1.65 6.87 -8.88
N ILE A 124 -1.47 6.69 -7.58
CA ILE A 124 -1.31 5.38 -6.95
C ILE A 124 -2.62 4.58 -7.06
N GLU A 125 -3.78 5.16 -6.78
CA GLU A 125 -5.07 4.47 -6.94
C GLU A 125 -5.26 3.99 -8.37
N LYS A 126 -5.01 4.88 -9.35
CA LYS A 126 -5.07 4.52 -10.76
C LYS A 126 -4.06 3.42 -11.11
N LEU A 127 -2.86 3.46 -10.54
CA LEU A 127 -1.82 2.46 -10.77
C LEU A 127 -2.28 1.05 -10.34
N PHE A 128 -2.97 0.90 -9.20
CA PHE A 128 -3.56 -0.37 -8.78
C PHE A 128 -4.66 -0.85 -9.74
N THR A 129 -5.52 0.07 -10.18
CA THR A 129 -6.56 -0.24 -11.17
C THR A 129 -5.95 -0.69 -12.51
N ASP A 130 -4.96 0.05 -13.03
CA ASP A 130 -4.29 -0.25 -14.31
C ASP A 130 -3.48 -1.58 -14.23
N ALA A 131 -2.98 -1.95 -13.06
CA ALA A 131 -2.33 -3.24 -12.82
C ALA A 131 -3.32 -4.42 -12.81
N GLY A 132 -4.62 -4.14 -12.79
CA GLY A 132 -5.70 -5.13 -12.85
C GLY A 132 -6.17 -5.63 -11.50
N PHE A 133 -5.80 -4.96 -10.40
CA PHE A 133 -6.42 -5.24 -9.10
C PHE A 133 -7.93 -4.98 -9.16
N PRO A 134 -8.76 -5.79 -8.51
CA PRO A 134 -10.20 -5.54 -8.43
C PRO A 134 -10.54 -4.18 -7.83
N GLU A 135 -11.67 -3.65 -8.26
CA GLU A 135 -12.22 -2.42 -7.70
C GLU A 135 -12.33 -2.52 -6.16
N GLY A 136 -11.97 -1.45 -5.47
CA GLY A 136 -12.02 -1.38 -4.00
C GLY A 136 -10.85 -2.03 -3.26
N VAL A 137 -9.89 -2.67 -3.95
CA VAL A 137 -8.69 -3.22 -3.29
C VAL A 137 -7.79 -2.11 -2.76
N PHE A 138 -7.65 -1.02 -3.50
CA PHE A 138 -6.96 0.19 -3.07
C PHE A 138 -7.82 1.41 -3.40
N GLN A 139 -8.07 2.27 -2.40
CA GLN A 139 -8.83 3.51 -2.56
C GLN A 139 -8.10 4.68 -1.92
N ASN A 140 -8.15 5.84 -2.57
CA ASN A 140 -7.56 7.08 -2.06
C ASN A 140 -8.65 8.03 -1.54
N LEU A 141 -8.54 8.44 -0.27
CA LEU A 141 -9.41 9.44 0.34
C LEU A 141 -8.72 10.80 0.34
N GLU A 142 -9.28 11.75 -0.39
CA GLU A 142 -8.82 13.15 -0.40
C GLU A 142 -9.49 13.95 0.72
N ILE A 143 -9.09 13.65 1.95
CA ILE A 143 -9.62 14.28 3.17
C ILE A 143 -8.52 15.01 3.92
N GLY A 144 -8.91 16.02 4.67
CA GLY A 144 -8.01 16.76 5.57
C GLY A 144 -7.73 16.02 6.87
N HIS A 145 -7.11 16.73 7.79
CA HIS A 145 -6.74 16.16 9.10
C HIS A 145 -7.98 15.95 10.00
N ALA A 146 -8.93 16.87 9.93
CA ALA A 146 -10.12 16.86 10.80
C ALA A 146 -11.00 15.62 10.56
N GLU A 147 -11.02 15.08 9.35
CA GLU A 147 -11.88 13.96 8.98
C GLU A 147 -11.27 12.60 9.35
N VAL A 148 -9.98 12.53 9.69
CA VAL A 148 -9.28 11.26 9.97
C VAL A 148 -9.94 10.50 11.11
N LYS A 149 -10.34 11.21 12.18
CA LYS A 149 -10.99 10.60 13.33
C LYS A 149 -12.27 9.87 12.94
N SER A 150 -13.14 10.48 12.13
CA SER A 150 -14.39 9.84 11.69
C SER A 150 -14.15 8.60 10.82
N VAL A 151 -13.06 8.58 10.04
CA VAL A 151 -12.67 7.38 9.29
C VAL A 151 -12.18 6.28 10.24
N LEU A 152 -11.37 6.62 11.24
CA LEU A 152 -10.87 5.67 12.25
C LEU A 152 -11.99 5.04 13.08
N GLU A 153 -13.03 5.81 13.41
CA GLU A 153 -14.18 5.35 14.17
C GLU A 153 -15.14 4.47 13.33
N ASN A 154 -14.94 4.41 12.00
CA ASN A 154 -15.78 3.57 11.16
C ASN A 154 -15.46 2.08 11.40
N PRO A 155 -16.44 1.24 11.76
CA PRO A 155 -16.22 -0.18 12.10
C PRO A 155 -15.70 -1.04 10.93
N ILE A 156 -15.73 -0.53 9.69
CA ILE A 156 -15.13 -1.21 8.53
C ILE A 156 -13.61 -1.19 8.59
N ILE A 157 -13.00 -0.17 9.23
CA ILE A 157 -11.54 -0.07 9.39
C ILE A 157 -11.09 -1.06 10.45
N LYS A 158 -10.22 -1.99 10.06
CA LYS A 158 -9.75 -3.08 10.93
C LYS A 158 -8.31 -2.89 11.41
N GLY A 159 -7.60 -1.95 10.83
CA GLY A 159 -6.24 -1.63 11.21
C GLY A 159 -5.78 -0.31 10.61
N VAL A 160 -4.72 0.24 11.19
CA VAL A 160 -4.12 1.50 10.76
C VAL A 160 -2.62 1.33 10.60
N SER A 161 -2.09 1.87 9.51
CA SER A 161 -0.66 2.07 9.32
C SER A 161 -0.39 3.57 9.22
N LEU A 162 0.26 4.13 10.23
CA LEU A 162 0.62 5.54 10.27
C LEU A 162 2.12 5.72 10.14
N THR A 163 2.52 6.60 9.23
CA THR A 163 3.87 7.16 9.18
C THR A 163 3.76 8.67 9.25
N GLY A 164 4.39 9.29 10.24
CA GLY A 164 4.26 10.73 10.46
C GLY A 164 5.10 11.23 11.64
N SER A 165 4.74 12.40 12.16
CA SER A 165 5.36 12.95 13.35
C SER A 165 4.85 12.25 14.62
N GLU A 166 5.59 12.37 15.72
CA GLU A 166 5.18 11.91 17.05
C GLU A 166 3.79 12.47 17.43
N LYS A 167 3.56 13.75 17.15
CA LYS A 167 2.25 14.39 17.38
C LYS A 167 1.12 13.66 16.64
N ALA A 168 1.32 13.32 15.37
CA ALA A 168 0.30 12.60 14.58
C ALA A 168 0.03 11.17 15.08
N GLY A 169 0.98 10.58 15.81
CA GLY A 169 0.83 9.26 16.42
C GLY A 169 0.14 9.28 17.78
N GLY A 170 0.07 10.45 18.42
CA GLY A 170 -0.55 10.65 19.74
C GLY A 170 -1.99 11.17 19.69
N GLU A 171 -2.48 11.57 18.52
CA GLU A 171 -3.87 12.02 18.26
C GLU A 171 -4.76 10.82 17.92
#